data_3fda35d075bcdc943a693425eaaf3e81
#
_entry.id   3fda35d075bcdc943a693425eaaf3e81
#
_cell.length_a   1.000
_cell.length_b   1.000
_cell.length_c   1.000
_cell.angle_alpha   90.00
_cell.angle_beta   90.00
_cell.angle_gamma   90.00
#
_symmetry.space_group_name_H-M   'P 1'
#
loop_
_entity.id
_entity.type
_entity.pdbx_description
1 polymer ?
#
loop_
_entity_poly.entity_id
_entity_poly.type
_entity_poly.pdbx_seq_one_letter_code
_entity_poly.pdbx_strand_id
1 'polypeptide(L)'
;MRMKFKSAAAMLVLRLVSQAQAETLLGKVIHVQDGDSITVLDDTRTQHKIRLSGIDAPERRQAFGNVSKESLAEQVAGQSVAVEWDKVDRYGRKVGKVLLGGLDSNLVQVKRGLAWHYKKYEREQSPADRQSYAVAEAEARAAKLGLWRDAAPLPPWEFRRNGKS
;
A
#
# COMPACT_ATOMS: atom_id res chain seq x y z
N MET A 1 53.11 39.65 -28.58
CA MET A 1 52.31 38.41 -28.70
C MET A 1 51.42 38.33 -27.50
N ARG A 2 50.12 38.67 -27.64
CA ARG A 2 49.16 38.71 -26.50
C ARG A 2 48.32 37.44 -26.56
N MET A 3 48.54 36.53 -25.60
CA MET A 3 47.72 35.37 -25.38
C MET A 3 46.40 35.76 -24.67
N LYS A 4 45.27 35.51 -25.35
CA LYS A 4 43.93 35.69 -24.78
C LYS A 4 43.52 34.42 -24.11
N PHE A 5 43.44 34.40 -22.77
CA PHE A 5 42.79 33.32 -21.99
C PHE A 5 41.28 33.47 -22.11
N LYS A 6 40.63 32.50 -22.73
CA LYS A 6 39.17 32.37 -22.70
C LYS A 6 38.81 31.61 -21.46
N SER A 7 38.23 32.29 -20.45
CA SER A 7 37.59 31.67 -19.28
C SER A 7 36.29 31.02 -19.73
N ALA A 8 36.23 29.70 -19.67
CA ALA A 8 34.98 28.97 -19.79
C ALA A 8 34.37 28.84 -18.39
N ALA A 9 33.31 29.58 -18.08
CA ALA A 9 32.54 29.46 -16.89
C ALA A 9 31.62 28.22 -17.05
N ALA A 10 31.96 27.12 -16.37
CA ALA A 10 31.11 25.95 -16.28
C ALA A 10 29.97 26.24 -15.31
N MET A 11 28.76 26.42 -15.85
CA MET A 11 27.53 26.62 -15.07
C MET A 11 27.07 25.26 -14.57
N LEU A 12 27.34 24.95 -13.30
CA LEU A 12 26.87 23.75 -12.62
C LEU A 12 25.38 23.89 -12.32
N VAL A 13 24.53 23.31 -13.15
CA VAL A 13 23.07 23.24 -12.89
C VAL A 13 22.81 22.18 -11.82
N LEU A 14 22.68 22.62 -10.57
CA LEU A 14 22.26 21.78 -9.45
C LEU A 14 20.77 21.44 -9.64
N ARG A 15 20.47 20.24 -10.17
CA ARG A 15 19.09 19.72 -10.18
C ARG A 15 18.72 19.33 -8.77
N LEU A 16 17.89 20.15 -8.11
CA LEU A 16 17.17 19.78 -6.89
C LEU A 16 16.21 18.65 -7.26
N VAL A 17 16.59 17.42 -6.97
CA VAL A 17 15.67 16.27 -6.98
C VAL A 17 14.84 16.43 -5.72
N SER A 18 13.62 16.95 -5.84
CA SER A 18 12.62 16.92 -4.77
C SER A 18 12.28 15.45 -4.53
N GLN A 19 12.83 14.88 -3.48
CA GLN A 19 12.36 13.59 -2.97
C GLN A 19 10.99 13.85 -2.36
N ALA A 20 9.95 13.24 -2.91
CA ALA A 20 8.65 13.19 -2.28
C ALA A 20 8.84 12.52 -0.92
N GLN A 21 8.77 13.30 0.14
CA GLN A 21 8.90 12.81 1.50
C GLN A 21 7.57 12.20 1.90
N ALA A 22 7.57 10.95 2.36
CA ALA A 22 6.37 10.32 2.87
C ALA A 22 5.82 11.16 4.04
N GLU A 23 4.54 11.48 3.98
CA GLU A 23 3.83 12.15 5.06
C GLU A 23 3.25 11.12 6.01
N THR A 24 3.12 11.48 7.29
CA THR A 24 2.48 10.63 8.29
C THR A 24 1.17 11.24 8.73
N LEU A 25 0.08 10.49 8.53
CA LEU A 25 -1.25 10.80 9.06
C LEU A 25 -1.47 9.96 10.32
N LEU A 26 -1.75 10.62 11.45
CA LEU A 26 -2.17 9.97 12.68
C LEU A 26 -3.68 10.06 12.83
N GLY A 27 -4.34 8.99 13.27
CA GLY A 27 -5.78 9.03 13.51
C GLY A 27 -6.37 7.68 13.88
N LYS A 28 -7.67 7.70 14.17
CA LYS A 28 -8.45 6.53 14.57
C LYS A 28 -9.14 5.92 13.36
N VAL A 29 -9.05 4.61 13.20
CA VAL A 29 -9.80 3.89 12.17
C VAL A 29 -11.28 3.84 12.57
N ILE A 30 -12.13 4.49 11.78
CA ILE A 30 -13.57 4.56 12.02
C ILE A 30 -14.40 3.66 11.11
N HIS A 31 -13.81 3.17 10.03
CA HIS A 31 -14.46 2.25 9.11
C HIS A 31 -13.45 1.41 8.33
N VAL A 32 -13.82 0.14 8.08
CA VAL A 32 -13.08 -0.79 7.21
C VAL A 32 -14.03 -1.17 6.06
N GLN A 33 -13.69 -0.74 4.83
CA GLN A 33 -14.52 -0.97 3.65
C GLN A 33 -14.39 -2.40 3.13
N ASP A 34 -13.15 -2.84 2.97
CA ASP A 34 -12.74 -4.15 2.46
C ASP A 34 -11.37 -4.54 3.02
N GLY A 35 -10.73 -5.55 2.45
CA GLY A 35 -9.45 -6.09 2.97
C GLY A 35 -8.22 -5.20 2.76
N ASP A 36 -8.37 -4.05 2.07
CA ASP A 36 -7.27 -3.12 1.79
C ASP A 36 -7.66 -1.64 1.76
N SER A 37 -8.84 -1.31 2.28
CA SER A 37 -9.34 0.08 2.30
C SER A 37 -10.01 0.39 3.63
N ILE A 38 -9.58 1.50 4.26
CA ILE A 38 -10.08 1.98 5.55
C ILE A 38 -10.38 3.46 5.50
N THR A 39 -11.14 3.95 6.50
CA THR A 39 -11.30 5.39 6.77
C THR A 39 -10.70 5.72 8.13
N VAL A 40 -9.82 6.71 8.16
CA VAL A 40 -9.14 7.22 9.35
C VAL A 40 -9.68 8.61 9.67
N LEU A 41 -10.03 8.85 10.93
CA LEU A 41 -10.42 10.15 11.47
C LEU A 41 -9.23 10.75 12.22
N ASP A 42 -8.76 11.92 11.78
CA ASP A 42 -7.68 12.64 12.45
C ASP A 42 -8.18 13.47 13.65
N ASP A 43 -7.26 14.14 14.33
CA ASP A 43 -7.53 14.99 15.49
C ASP A 43 -8.32 16.27 15.14
N THR A 44 -8.29 16.69 13.88
CA THR A 44 -9.10 17.80 13.34
C THR A 44 -10.53 17.38 12.99
N ARG A 45 -10.90 16.12 13.24
CA ARG A 45 -12.15 15.48 12.82
C ARG A 45 -12.34 15.38 11.31
N THR A 46 -11.26 15.38 10.56
CA THR A 46 -11.27 15.15 9.12
C THR A 46 -11.16 13.65 8.83
N GLN A 47 -12.04 13.16 7.94
CA GLN A 47 -12.03 11.77 7.50
C GLN A 47 -11.14 11.61 6.27
N HIS A 48 -10.23 10.66 6.34
CA HIS A 48 -9.32 10.31 5.25
C HIS A 48 -9.59 8.88 4.79
N LYS A 49 -9.88 8.72 3.51
CA LYS A 49 -9.95 7.40 2.88
C LYS A 49 -8.53 6.93 2.56
N ILE A 50 -8.19 5.74 3.03
CA ILE A 50 -6.87 5.14 2.85
C ILE A 50 -7.00 3.88 2.00
N ARG A 51 -6.15 3.75 0.99
CA ARG A 51 -5.89 2.52 0.25
C ARG A 51 -4.54 1.97 0.72
N LEU A 52 -4.56 0.78 1.28
CA LEU A 52 -3.34 0.12 1.75
C LEU A 52 -2.39 -0.12 0.56
N SER A 53 -1.18 0.41 0.65
CA SER A 53 -0.18 0.34 -0.42
C SER A 53 0.43 -1.06 -0.54
N GLY A 54 0.88 -1.42 -1.75
CA GLY A 54 1.62 -2.65 -2.02
C GLY A 54 0.80 -3.93 -2.00
N ILE A 55 -0.48 -3.88 -1.67
CA ILE A 55 -1.37 -5.05 -1.63
C ILE A 55 -2.63 -4.85 -2.47
N ASP A 56 -3.27 -5.95 -2.84
CA ASP A 56 -4.60 -5.97 -3.47
C ASP A 56 -5.41 -7.12 -2.86
N ALA A 57 -6.46 -6.78 -2.11
CA ALA A 57 -7.30 -7.75 -1.43
C ALA A 57 -8.46 -8.21 -2.32
N PRO A 58 -8.99 -9.43 -2.10
CA PRO A 58 -10.19 -9.88 -2.79
C PRO A 58 -11.35 -8.90 -2.62
N GLU A 59 -12.09 -8.65 -3.70
CA GLU A 59 -13.29 -7.82 -3.71
C GLU A 59 -14.39 -8.43 -2.82
N ARG A 60 -15.29 -7.62 -2.29
CA ARG A 60 -16.36 -8.09 -1.38
C ARG A 60 -17.18 -9.27 -1.92
N ARG A 61 -17.39 -9.32 -3.25
CA ARG A 61 -18.14 -10.40 -3.93
C ARG A 61 -17.24 -11.55 -4.38
N GLN A 62 -15.95 -11.44 -4.17
CA GLN A 62 -14.97 -12.46 -4.51
C GLN A 62 -14.80 -13.44 -3.36
N ALA A 63 -14.40 -14.67 -3.65
CA ALA A 63 -13.98 -15.62 -2.63
C ALA A 63 -12.94 -14.97 -1.70
N PHE A 64 -13.04 -15.20 -0.39
CA PHE A 64 -12.22 -14.59 0.67
C PHE A 64 -12.36 -13.06 0.85
N GLY A 65 -13.24 -12.37 0.10
CA GLY A 65 -13.41 -10.92 0.24
C GLY A 65 -13.87 -10.50 1.64
N ASN A 66 -14.89 -11.17 2.18
CA ASN A 66 -15.36 -10.89 3.53
C ASN A 66 -14.33 -11.29 4.59
N VAL A 67 -13.68 -12.46 4.45
CA VAL A 67 -12.65 -12.92 5.39
C VAL A 67 -11.46 -11.94 5.42
N SER A 68 -11.04 -11.42 4.26
CA SER A 68 -9.99 -10.41 4.15
C SER A 68 -10.39 -9.11 4.87
N LYS A 69 -11.64 -8.65 4.68
CA LYS A 69 -12.17 -7.47 5.38
C LYS A 69 -12.21 -7.68 6.89
N GLU A 70 -12.72 -8.82 7.35
CA GLU A 70 -12.80 -9.16 8.78
C GLU A 70 -11.40 -9.20 9.40
N SER A 71 -10.43 -9.82 8.73
CA SER A 71 -9.04 -9.86 9.18
C SER A 71 -8.43 -8.46 9.35
N LEU A 72 -8.68 -7.54 8.42
CA LEU A 72 -8.21 -6.16 8.56
C LEU A 72 -8.95 -5.43 9.70
N ALA A 73 -10.27 -5.64 9.83
CA ALA A 73 -11.05 -5.05 10.89
C ALA A 73 -10.61 -5.53 12.28
N GLU A 74 -10.32 -6.81 12.46
CA GLU A 74 -9.76 -7.36 13.71
C GLU A 74 -8.45 -6.67 14.10
N GLN A 75 -7.62 -6.31 13.12
CA GLN A 75 -6.36 -5.64 13.38
C GLN A 75 -6.56 -4.17 13.78
N VAL A 76 -7.33 -3.41 13.01
CA VAL A 76 -7.27 -1.94 13.06
C VAL A 76 -8.58 -1.25 13.40
N ALA A 77 -9.74 -1.91 13.42
CA ALA A 77 -11.01 -1.23 13.68
C ALA A 77 -11.03 -0.59 15.07
N GLY A 78 -11.34 0.71 15.11
CA GLY A 78 -11.36 1.48 16.35
C GLY A 78 -9.99 1.80 16.95
N GLN A 79 -8.90 1.35 16.34
CA GLN A 79 -7.53 1.59 16.79
C GLN A 79 -6.98 2.91 16.26
N SER A 80 -6.02 3.49 17.01
CA SER A 80 -5.22 4.61 16.54
C SER A 80 -4.03 4.09 15.73
N VAL A 81 -3.90 4.57 14.50
CA VAL A 81 -2.88 4.13 13.54
C VAL A 81 -2.05 5.30 13.04
N ALA A 82 -0.86 5.02 12.57
CA ALA A 82 -0.07 5.91 11.72
C ALA A 82 -0.17 5.42 10.27
N VAL A 83 -0.42 6.33 9.33
CA VAL A 83 -0.43 6.03 7.90
C VAL A 83 0.71 6.79 7.24
N GLU A 84 1.71 6.05 6.76
CA GLU A 84 2.78 6.60 5.92
C GLU A 84 2.31 6.61 4.47
N TRP A 85 2.13 7.79 3.88
CA TRP A 85 1.59 7.95 2.55
C TRP A 85 2.37 9.01 1.76
N ASP A 86 2.40 8.89 0.44
CA ASP A 86 3.13 9.78 -0.46
C ASP A 86 2.31 10.26 -1.66
N LYS A 87 1.15 9.66 -1.90
CA LYS A 87 0.27 10.02 -3.01
C LYS A 87 -1.21 9.83 -2.71
N VAL A 88 -2.02 10.49 -3.51
CA VAL A 88 -3.48 10.32 -3.56
C VAL A 88 -3.86 9.69 -4.90
N ASP A 89 -4.71 8.68 -4.87
CA ASP A 89 -5.17 8.04 -6.10
C ASP A 89 -6.30 8.83 -6.79
N ARG A 90 -6.68 8.40 -7.98
CA ARG A 90 -7.74 9.04 -8.77
C ARG A 90 -9.12 9.07 -8.09
N TYR A 91 -9.30 8.33 -7.02
CA TYR A 91 -10.54 8.29 -6.23
C TYR A 91 -10.45 9.14 -4.95
N GLY A 92 -9.37 9.91 -4.78
CA GLY A 92 -9.15 10.77 -3.62
C GLY A 92 -8.70 10.02 -2.36
N ARG A 93 -8.22 8.76 -2.48
CA ARG A 93 -7.72 8.00 -1.34
C ARG A 93 -6.20 8.21 -1.19
N LYS A 94 -5.75 8.43 0.03
CA LYS A 94 -4.32 8.39 0.35
C LYS A 94 -3.84 6.94 0.20
N VAL A 95 -2.77 6.72 -0.56
CA VAL A 95 -2.16 5.40 -0.73
C VAL A 95 -1.00 5.28 0.24
N GLY A 96 -1.11 4.36 1.19
CA GLY A 96 -0.14 4.32 2.28
C GLY A 96 -0.02 2.99 3.02
N LYS A 97 1.03 2.92 3.83
CA LYS A 97 1.28 1.84 4.78
C LYS A 97 0.61 2.18 6.10
N VAL A 98 -0.21 1.27 6.61
CA VAL A 98 -0.93 1.42 7.88
C VAL A 98 -0.17 0.72 8.98
N LEU A 99 0.27 1.47 9.97
CA LEU A 99 1.06 1.00 11.11
C LEU A 99 0.23 1.05 12.39
N LEU A 100 0.07 -0.09 13.04
CA LEU A 100 -0.52 -0.21 14.38
C LEU A 100 0.58 -0.56 15.38
N GLY A 101 0.96 0.39 16.24
CA GLY A 101 2.06 0.18 17.19
C GLY A 101 3.39 -0.20 16.50
N GLY A 102 3.62 0.30 15.29
CA GLY A 102 4.78 -0.04 14.46
C GLY A 102 4.64 -1.31 13.63
N LEU A 103 3.57 -2.09 13.81
CA LEU A 103 3.29 -3.28 13.00
C LEU A 103 2.62 -2.89 11.67
N ASP A 104 3.18 -3.35 10.57
CA ASP A 104 2.66 -3.14 9.22
C ASP A 104 1.43 -4.02 8.96
N SER A 105 0.23 -3.41 9.02
CA SER A 105 -1.05 -4.10 8.80
C SER A 105 -1.24 -4.57 7.35
N ASN A 106 -0.63 -3.86 6.38
CA ASN A 106 -0.65 -4.28 4.99
C ASN A 106 0.09 -5.62 4.83
N LEU A 107 1.29 -5.72 5.40
CA LEU A 107 2.11 -6.94 5.37
C LEU A 107 1.40 -8.10 6.12
N VAL A 108 0.71 -7.82 7.22
CA VAL A 108 -0.05 -8.84 7.96
C VAL A 108 -1.14 -9.47 7.07
N GLN A 109 -1.84 -8.68 6.24
CA GLN A 109 -2.83 -9.21 5.30
C GLN A 109 -2.19 -10.18 4.29
N VAL A 110 -0.99 -9.88 3.79
CA VAL A 110 -0.25 -10.78 2.88
C VAL A 110 0.19 -12.04 3.62
N LYS A 111 0.75 -11.92 4.82
CA LYS A 111 1.18 -13.07 5.64
C LYS A 111 0.04 -14.04 5.97
N ARG A 112 -1.17 -13.51 6.20
CA ARG A 112 -2.37 -14.31 6.46
C ARG A 112 -2.94 -14.96 5.18
N GLY A 113 -2.38 -14.66 4.00
CA GLY A 113 -2.92 -15.11 2.71
C GLY A 113 -4.28 -14.48 2.39
N LEU A 114 -4.52 -13.23 2.83
CA LEU A 114 -5.79 -12.52 2.64
C LEU A 114 -5.66 -11.28 1.76
N ALA A 115 -4.45 -11.04 1.23
CA ALA A 115 -4.19 -10.09 0.16
C ALA A 115 -3.04 -10.59 -0.71
N TRP A 116 -3.03 -10.16 -1.96
CA TRP A 116 -1.93 -10.36 -2.89
C TRP A 116 -0.89 -9.27 -2.68
N HIS A 117 0.42 -9.58 -2.82
CA HIS A 117 1.44 -8.58 -3.07
C HIS A 117 1.20 -7.99 -4.47
N TYR A 118 0.84 -6.70 -4.54
CA TYR A 118 0.41 -6.07 -5.79
C TYR A 118 1.62 -5.60 -6.62
N LYS A 119 2.22 -6.51 -7.37
CA LYS A 119 3.47 -6.32 -8.12
C LYS A 119 3.42 -5.22 -9.18
N LYS A 120 2.24 -4.84 -9.65
CA LYS A 120 2.09 -3.72 -10.59
C LYS A 120 2.68 -2.41 -10.06
N TYR A 121 2.63 -2.22 -8.74
CA TYR A 121 3.12 -1.02 -8.04
C TYR A 121 4.31 -1.31 -7.12
N GLU A 122 4.98 -2.45 -7.25
CA GLU A 122 6.10 -2.83 -6.38
C GLU A 122 7.29 -1.86 -6.43
N ARG A 123 7.43 -1.10 -7.54
CA ARG A 123 8.48 -0.07 -7.68
C ARG A 123 8.25 1.15 -6.79
N GLU A 124 7.03 1.35 -6.30
CA GLU A 124 6.67 2.41 -5.36
C GLU A 124 7.00 2.03 -3.91
N GLN A 125 7.23 0.75 -3.63
CA GLN A 125 7.66 0.27 -2.32
C GLN A 125 9.17 0.45 -2.14
N SER A 126 9.59 0.62 -0.88
CA SER A 126 11.02 0.51 -0.55
C SER A 126 11.57 -0.88 -0.94
N PRO A 127 12.87 -1.02 -1.24
CA PRO A 127 13.45 -2.34 -1.52
C PRO A 127 13.19 -3.35 -0.40
N ALA A 128 13.24 -2.92 0.87
CA ALA A 128 12.99 -3.78 2.02
C ALA A 128 11.54 -4.25 2.09
N ASP A 129 10.56 -3.34 1.88
CA ASP A 129 9.14 -3.69 1.87
C ASP A 129 8.82 -4.64 0.71
N ARG A 130 9.31 -4.34 -0.48
CA ARG A 130 9.11 -5.18 -1.66
C ARG A 130 9.57 -6.61 -1.41
N GLN A 131 10.74 -6.78 -0.81
CA GLN A 131 11.27 -8.09 -0.45
C GLN A 131 10.40 -8.77 0.62
N SER A 132 10.04 -8.05 1.69
CA SER A 132 9.25 -8.59 2.79
C SER A 132 7.86 -9.06 2.33
N TYR A 133 7.21 -8.28 1.45
CA TYR A 133 5.89 -8.64 0.91
C TYR A 133 5.98 -9.83 -0.06
N ALA A 134 7.02 -9.90 -0.89
CA ALA A 134 7.25 -11.03 -1.79
C ALA A 134 7.49 -12.33 -1.01
N VAL A 135 8.31 -12.29 0.04
CA VAL A 135 8.58 -13.44 0.92
C VAL A 135 7.29 -13.87 1.63
N ALA A 136 6.56 -12.91 2.22
CA ALA A 136 5.31 -13.18 2.92
C ALA A 136 4.26 -13.85 2.01
N GLU A 137 4.11 -13.39 0.76
CA GLU A 137 3.22 -14.03 -0.21
C GLU A 137 3.68 -15.46 -0.53
N ALA A 138 4.98 -15.68 -0.77
CA ALA A 138 5.51 -17.00 -1.06
C ALA A 138 5.29 -18.00 0.09
N GLU A 139 5.52 -17.56 1.33
CA GLU A 139 5.28 -18.36 2.54
C GLU A 139 3.78 -18.68 2.71
N ALA A 140 2.90 -17.69 2.56
CA ALA A 140 1.46 -17.89 2.64
C ALA A 140 0.94 -18.88 1.57
N ARG A 141 1.48 -18.81 0.35
CA ARG A 141 1.18 -19.77 -0.74
C ARG A 141 1.64 -21.17 -0.40
N ALA A 142 2.88 -21.33 0.06
CA ALA A 142 3.45 -22.62 0.43
C ALA A 142 2.66 -23.29 1.57
N ALA A 143 2.22 -22.50 2.55
CA ALA A 143 1.41 -22.95 3.68
C ALA A 143 -0.10 -23.06 3.35
N LYS A 144 -0.52 -22.73 2.12
CA LYS A 144 -1.94 -22.72 1.69
C LYS A 144 -2.84 -21.92 2.63
N LEU A 145 -2.39 -20.74 3.07
CA LEU A 145 -3.16 -19.87 3.96
C LEU A 145 -4.20 -19.06 3.18
N GLY A 146 -5.34 -18.80 3.82
CA GLY A 146 -6.38 -17.93 3.30
C GLY A 146 -6.80 -18.30 1.86
N LEU A 147 -6.70 -17.35 0.94
CA LEU A 147 -7.07 -17.48 -0.48
C LEU A 147 -6.21 -18.53 -1.23
N TRP A 148 -5.02 -18.87 -0.71
CA TRP A 148 -4.12 -19.88 -1.27
C TRP A 148 -4.56 -21.33 -1.03
N ARG A 149 -5.68 -21.53 -0.32
CA ARG A 149 -6.36 -22.84 -0.23
C ARG A 149 -7.05 -23.21 -1.54
N ASP A 150 -7.43 -22.18 -2.33
CA ASP A 150 -7.95 -22.41 -3.67
C ASP A 150 -6.82 -22.88 -4.59
N ALA A 151 -7.08 -23.88 -5.41
CA ALA A 151 -6.12 -24.40 -6.38
C ALA A 151 -5.80 -23.39 -7.50
N ALA A 152 -6.76 -22.50 -7.80
CA ALA A 152 -6.66 -21.47 -8.83
C ALA A 152 -7.23 -20.14 -8.32
N PRO A 153 -6.59 -19.49 -7.33
CA PRO A 153 -7.11 -18.26 -6.76
C PRO A 153 -7.12 -17.14 -7.81
N LEU A 154 -8.29 -16.52 -8.02
CA LEU A 154 -8.46 -15.44 -8.99
C LEU A 154 -7.94 -14.12 -8.40
N PRO A 155 -6.98 -13.42 -9.04
CA PRO A 155 -6.52 -12.13 -8.57
C PRO A 155 -7.61 -11.04 -8.64
N PRO A 156 -7.65 -10.09 -7.67
CA PRO A 156 -8.67 -9.04 -7.66
C PRO A 156 -8.71 -8.18 -8.92
N TRP A 157 -7.55 -7.89 -9.51
CA TRP A 157 -7.48 -7.12 -10.77
C TRP A 157 -8.10 -7.86 -11.98
N GLU A 158 -8.05 -9.19 -11.99
CA GLU A 158 -8.72 -10.01 -13.01
C GLU A 158 -10.22 -10.09 -12.76
N PHE A 159 -10.62 -10.27 -11.49
CA PHE A 159 -12.02 -10.25 -11.09
C PHE A 159 -12.70 -8.94 -11.51
N ARG A 160 -12.05 -7.76 -11.26
CA ARG A 160 -12.56 -6.45 -11.69
C ARG A 160 -12.65 -6.30 -13.20
N ARG A 161 -11.73 -6.91 -13.95
CA ARG A 161 -11.74 -6.90 -15.42
C ARG A 161 -12.90 -7.70 -15.96
N ASN A 162 -13.13 -8.90 -15.41
CA ASN A 162 -14.19 -9.81 -15.85
C ASN A 162 -15.60 -9.29 -15.51
N GLY A 163 -15.75 -8.52 -14.43
CA GLY A 163 -17.03 -7.92 -14.03
C GLY A 163 -17.43 -6.65 -14.77
N LYS A 164 -16.61 -6.19 -15.74
CA LYS A 164 -16.89 -5.03 -16.60
C LYS A 164 -17.36 -5.43 -18.02
N SER A 165 -17.56 -6.71 -18.25
CA SER A 165 -18.03 -7.25 -19.53
C SER A 165 -19.55 -7.30 -19.58
#